data_3fab1f0b946b217629efb8cbe49a003a
#
_entry.id   3fab1f0b946b217629efb8cbe49a003a
#
_cell.length_a   1.000
_cell.length_b   1.000
_cell.length_c   1.000
_cell.angle_alpha   90.00
_cell.angle_beta   90.00
_cell.angle_gamma   90.00
#
_symmetry.space_group_name_H-M   'P 1'
#
loop_
_entity.id
_entity.type
_entity.pdbx_description
1 polymer ?
#
loop_
_entity_poly.entity_id
_entity_poly.type
_entity_poly.pdbx_seq_one_letter_code
_entity_poly.pdbx_strand_id
1 'polypeptide(L)'
;MKQAEDPVCFTERQNKWNIIKELTIFCKKIYLIIIVTISFLFFLLYRTKKFQIYQKTLKRGYFDMEKLIYKQTTAAIKELCEKAKLKEGNTVVIGCSTSEVVGSVIGTNSNFEIAGEIFKALYDYTKSKGVFLAVQCCEHLNRAIVTEQKAAPFSESVNVVPQPKAGGSLATHAYRSFDNPVVLEEIKADAGLDIGLTLIGMHLKKVAVPLRLENNKIGEAPVVAARTRPKFIGGERAVYNEEIL
;
A
#
# COMPACT_ATOMS: atom_id res chain seq x y z
N MET A 1 18.79 6.54 67.84
CA MET A 1 19.48 7.85 67.70
C MET A 1 19.30 8.30 66.26
N LYS A 2 18.43 9.27 65.99
CA LYS A 2 18.32 9.93 64.68
C LYS A 2 19.43 11.01 64.65
N GLN A 3 20.39 10.85 63.73
CA GLN A 3 21.36 11.89 63.46
C GLN A 3 20.60 13.10 62.88
N ALA A 4 20.71 14.25 63.52
CA ALA A 4 20.21 15.51 63.02
C ALA A 4 21.11 15.94 61.82
N GLU A 5 20.53 16.13 60.64
CA GLU A 5 21.27 16.68 59.51
C GLU A 5 21.70 18.11 59.81
N ASP A 6 22.96 18.43 59.43
CA ASP A 6 23.59 19.70 59.66
C ASP A 6 22.81 20.82 58.93
N PRO A 7 22.36 21.91 59.60
CA PRO A 7 21.56 22.98 59.00
C PRO A 7 22.24 23.68 57.82
N VAL A 8 23.57 23.68 57.74
CA VAL A 8 24.36 24.28 56.67
C VAL A 8 24.24 23.46 55.38
N CYS A 9 24.17 22.13 55.45
CA CYS A 9 24.03 21.25 54.31
C CYS A 9 22.62 21.33 53.70
N PHE A 10 21.60 21.63 54.47
CA PHE A 10 20.21 21.78 54.02
C PHE A 10 20.04 23.09 53.22
N THR A 11 20.61 24.18 53.69
CA THR A 11 20.58 25.51 52.99
C THR A 11 21.36 25.49 51.67
N GLU A 12 22.51 24.81 51.59
CA GLU A 12 23.25 24.68 50.32
C GLU A 12 22.50 23.85 49.29
N ARG A 13 21.83 22.74 49.68
CA ARG A 13 20.98 21.96 48.80
C ARG A 13 19.79 22.77 48.28
N GLN A 14 19.17 23.56 49.11
CA GLN A 14 18.03 24.41 48.74
C GLN A 14 18.42 25.51 47.75
N ASN A 15 19.58 26.10 47.92
CA ASN A 15 20.13 27.08 47.00
C ASN A 15 20.48 26.44 45.63
N LYS A 16 21.08 25.26 45.59
CA LYS A 16 21.33 24.51 44.35
C LYS A 16 20.04 24.19 43.60
N TRP A 17 18.99 23.76 44.33
CA TRP A 17 17.68 23.49 43.74
C TRP A 17 17.02 24.74 43.13
N ASN A 18 17.10 25.86 43.78
CA ASN A 18 16.59 27.14 43.27
C ASN A 18 17.34 27.59 42.00
N ILE A 19 18.66 27.47 41.94
CA ILE A 19 19.45 27.76 40.76
C ILE A 19 19.10 26.85 39.59
N ILE A 20 18.92 25.53 39.83
CA ILE A 20 18.52 24.59 38.79
C ILE A 20 17.11 24.92 38.26
N LYS A 21 16.20 25.34 39.14
CA LYS A 21 14.84 25.71 38.76
C LYS A 21 14.81 26.98 37.89
N GLU A 22 15.59 27.99 38.25
CA GLU A 22 15.75 29.23 37.47
C GLU A 22 16.40 28.96 36.11
N LEU A 23 17.45 28.14 36.04
CA LEU A 23 18.08 27.70 34.79
C LEU A 23 17.11 26.94 33.90
N THR A 24 16.27 26.08 34.47
CA THR A 24 15.26 25.32 33.73
C THR A 24 14.19 26.23 33.11
N ILE A 25 13.74 27.24 33.87
CA ILE A 25 12.78 28.25 33.39
C ILE A 25 13.41 29.11 32.28
N PHE A 26 14.67 29.49 32.44
CA PHE A 26 15.44 30.28 31.46
C PHE A 26 15.61 29.48 30.14
N CYS A 27 16.01 28.20 30.23
CA CYS A 27 16.11 27.31 29.05
C CYS A 27 14.78 27.14 28.35
N LYS A 28 13.67 26.98 29.07
CA LYS A 28 12.32 26.89 28.47
C LYS A 28 11.93 28.19 27.75
N LYS A 29 12.26 29.35 28.30
CA LYS A 29 12.01 30.65 27.64
C LYS A 29 12.82 30.79 26.35
N ILE A 30 14.11 30.44 26.37
CA ILE A 30 14.97 30.46 25.17
C ILE A 30 14.42 29.50 24.13
N TYR A 31 14.05 28.26 24.51
CA TYR A 31 13.46 27.28 23.61
C TYR A 31 12.18 27.78 22.94
N LEU A 32 11.30 28.45 23.70
CA LEU A 32 10.07 29.04 23.17
C LEU A 32 10.37 30.19 22.18
N ILE A 33 11.35 31.06 22.47
CA ILE A 33 11.77 32.12 21.57
C ILE A 33 12.32 31.52 20.25
N ILE A 34 13.15 30.48 20.35
CA ILE A 34 13.70 29.79 19.17
C ILE A 34 12.58 29.20 18.31
N ILE A 35 11.59 28.53 18.91
CA ILE A 35 10.44 28.00 18.18
C ILE A 35 9.65 29.11 17.48
N VAL A 36 9.37 30.19 18.17
CA VAL A 36 8.62 31.34 17.60
C VAL A 36 9.39 31.99 16.44
N THR A 37 10.70 32.17 16.59
CA THR A 37 11.54 32.75 15.53
C THR A 37 11.67 31.85 14.33
N ILE A 38 11.83 30.52 14.52
CA ILE A 38 11.85 29.56 13.45
C ILE A 38 10.49 29.50 12.73
N SER A 39 9.38 29.50 13.48
CA SER A 39 8.02 29.53 12.91
C SER A 39 7.77 30.81 12.11
N PHE A 40 8.24 31.94 12.58
CA PHE A 40 8.14 33.23 11.87
C PHE A 40 9.00 33.23 10.60
N LEU A 41 10.22 32.71 10.67
CA LEU A 41 11.11 32.56 9.50
C LEU A 41 10.50 31.60 8.44
N PHE A 42 9.92 30.49 8.89
CA PHE A 42 9.19 29.57 8.03
C PHE A 42 7.98 30.24 7.37
N PHE A 43 7.23 31.05 8.10
CA PHE A 43 6.11 31.83 7.56
C PHE A 43 6.55 32.87 6.53
N LEU A 44 7.67 33.54 6.74
CA LEU A 44 8.27 34.47 5.78
C LEU A 44 8.76 33.74 4.51
N LEU A 45 9.44 32.62 4.66
CA LEU A 45 9.88 31.77 3.55
C LEU A 45 8.69 31.19 2.75
N TYR A 46 7.62 30.84 3.43
CA TYR A 46 6.37 30.37 2.79
C TYR A 46 5.76 31.46 1.87
N ARG A 47 5.87 32.73 2.22
CA ARG A 47 5.40 33.86 1.41
C ARG A 47 6.31 34.22 0.24
N THR A 48 7.53 33.71 0.17
CA THR A 48 8.45 34.06 -0.92
C THR A 48 8.05 33.39 -2.24
N LYS A 49 8.14 34.12 -3.36
CA LYS A 49 7.89 33.59 -4.72
C LYS A 49 8.71 32.32 -5.00
N LYS A 50 9.90 32.21 -4.45
CA LYS A 50 10.82 31.07 -4.61
C LYS A 50 10.23 29.78 -3.99
N PHE A 51 9.61 29.87 -2.81
CA PHE A 51 8.94 28.76 -2.16
C PHE A 51 7.68 28.32 -2.94
N GLN A 52 6.91 29.28 -3.48
CA GLN A 52 5.75 28.97 -4.32
C GLN A 52 6.15 28.27 -5.61
N ILE A 53 7.25 28.69 -6.27
CA ILE A 53 7.79 28.00 -7.44
C ILE A 53 8.22 26.58 -7.09
N TYR A 54 8.95 26.39 -5.98
CA TYR A 54 9.37 25.09 -5.50
C TYR A 54 8.18 24.15 -5.22
N GLN A 55 7.16 24.62 -4.53
CA GLN A 55 5.92 23.87 -4.29
C GLN A 55 5.19 23.51 -5.58
N LYS A 56 5.14 24.43 -6.56
CA LYS A 56 4.54 24.16 -7.87
C LYS A 56 5.31 23.10 -8.64
N THR A 57 6.64 23.12 -8.58
CA THR A 57 7.51 22.12 -9.23
C THR A 57 7.33 20.74 -8.58
N LEU A 58 7.31 20.68 -7.24
CA LEU A 58 7.05 19.42 -6.51
C LEU A 58 5.67 18.82 -6.86
N LYS A 59 4.62 19.65 -6.84
CA LYS A 59 3.27 19.20 -7.22
C LYS A 59 3.21 18.70 -8.65
N ARG A 60 3.91 19.37 -9.59
CA ARG A 60 3.97 18.93 -10.97
C ARG A 60 4.71 17.60 -11.11
N GLY A 61 5.85 17.44 -10.47
CA GLY A 61 6.60 16.17 -10.47
C GLY A 61 5.79 15.02 -9.86
N TYR A 62 5.04 15.28 -8.80
CA TYR A 62 4.15 14.29 -8.20
C TYR A 62 3.01 13.89 -9.13
N PHE A 63 2.35 14.85 -9.76
CA PHE A 63 1.29 14.62 -10.74
C PHE A 63 1.77 13.86 -11.99
N ASP A 64 2.99 14.16 -12.47
CA ASP A 64 3.59 13.44 -13.59
C ASP A 64 3.90 11.98 -13.20
N MET A 65 4.33 11.74 -11.95
CA MET A 65 4.53 10.39 -11.41
C MET A 65 3.21 9.60 -11.31
N GLU A 66 2.14 10.18 -10.80
CA GLU A 66 0.81 9.56 -10.73
C GLU A 66 0.33 9.11 -12.11
N LYS A 67 0.44 9.98 -13.12
CA LYS A 67 0.10 9.64 -14.50
C LYS A 67 0.95 8.50 -15.07
N LEU A 68 2.24 8.50 -14.75
CA LEU A 68 3.15 7.42 -15.17
C LEU A 68 2.73 6.09 -14.55
N ILE A 69 2.45 6.07 -13.23
CA ILE A 69 2.00 4.87 -12.51
C ILE A 69 0.69 4.36 -13.08
N TYR A 70 -0.30 5.23 -13.30
CA TYR A 70 -1.57 4.85 -13.95
C TYR A 70 -1.34 4.20 -15.32
N LYS A 71 -0.50 4.79 -16.17
CA LYS A 71 -0.18 4.27 -17.49
C LYS A 71 0.52 2.92 -17.44
N GLN A 72 1.53 2.76 -16.58
CA GLN A 72 2.27 1.51 -16.43
C GLN A 72 1.35 0.41 -15.89
N THR A 73 0.50 0.72 -14.90
CA THR A 73 -0.46 -0.22 -14.33
C THR A 73 -1.47 -0.68 -15.38
N THR A 74 -2.02 0.27 -16.17
CA THR A 74 -2.94 -0.06 -17.26
C THR A 74 -2.28 -0.96 -18.31
N ALA A 75 -1.03 -0.70 -18.67
CA ALA A 75 -0.29 -1.52 -19.62
C ALA A 75 -0.07 -2.94 -19.08
N ALA A 76 0.34 -3.09 -17.82
CA ALA A 76 0.60 -4.39 -17.20
C ALA A 76 -0.68 -5.23 -17.06
N ILE A 77 -1.80 -4.65 -16.59
CA ILE A 77 -3.06 -5.39 -16.46
C ILE A 77 -3.65 -5.77 -17.81
N LYS A 78 -3.55 -4.90 -18.82
CA LYS A 78 -3.96 -5.20 -20.18
C LYS A 78 -3.20 -6.39 -20.73
N GLU A 79 -1.87 -6.35 -20.66
CA GLU A 79 -1.00 -7.43 -21.14
C GLU A 79 -1.28 -8.76 -20.40
N LEU A 80 -1.50 -8.71 -19.07
CA LEU A 80 -1.89 -9.88 -18.29
C LEU A 80 -3.19 -10.48 -18.81
N CYS A 81 -4.25 -9.68 -18.96
CA CYS A 81 -5.57 -10.16 -19.40
C CYS A 81 -5.50 -10.79 -20.78
N GLU A 82 -4.73 -10.21 -21.73
CA GLU A 82 -4.54 -10.71 -23.08
C GLU A 82 -3.75 -12.04 -23.07
N LYS A 83 -2.59 -12.09 -22.41
CA LYS A 83 -1.74 -13.29 -22.34
C LYS A 83 -2.36 -14.43 -21.54
N ALA A 84 -3.15 -14.11 -20.49
CA ALA A 84 -3.89 -15.09 -19.71
C ALA A 84 -5.22 -15.51 -20.36
N LYS A 85 -5.60 -14.88 -21.48
CA LYS A 85 -6.87 -15.14 -22.20
C LYS A 85 -8.09 -15.01 -21.30
N LEU A 86 -8.09 -13.99 -20.38
CA LEU A 86 -9.19 -13.80 -19.45
C LEU A 86 -10.49 -13.44 -20.17
N LYS A 87 -11.58 -14.02 -19.69
CA LYS A 87 -12.94 -13.82 -20.21
C LYS A 87 -13.80 -13.12 -19.15
N GLU A 88 -14.94 -12.60 -19.56
CA GLU A 88 -15.97 -12.11 -18.65
C GLU A 88 -16.29 -13.16 -17.57
N GLY A 89 -16.40 -12.72 -16.31
CA GLY A 89 -16.61 -13.58 -15.15
C GLY A 89 -15.33 -14.20 -14.55
N ASN A 90 -14.16 -14.08 -15.22
CA ASN A 90 -12.90 -14.50 -14.61
C ASN A 90 -12.49 -13.51 -13.51
N THR A 91 -11.63 -13.97 -12.60
CA THR A 91 -11.11 -13.18 -11.49
C THR A 91 -9.60 -13.03 -11.59
N VAL A 92 -9.12 -11.80 -11.40
CA VAL A 92 -7.68 -11.48 -11.26
C VAL A 92 -7.38 -11.05 -9.85
N VAL A 93 -6.35 -11.64 -9.23
CA VAL A 93 -5.87 -11.24 -7.90
C VAL A 93 -4.67 -10.30 -8.03
N ILE A 94 -4.69 -9.23 -7.23
CA ILE A 94 -3.62 -8.23 -7.18
C ILE A 94 -3.02 -8.17 -5.78
N GLY A 95 -1.72 -8.35 -5.70
CA GLY A 95 -0.92 -7.95 -4.55
C GLY A 95 -0.15 -6.68 -4.88
N CYS A 96 -0.03 -5.75 -3.95
CA CYS A 96 0.67 -4.51 -4.19
C CYS A 96 1.36 -3.95 -2.95
N SER A 97 2.62 -3.57 -3.11
CA SER A 97 3.36 -2.75 -2.16
C SER A 97 3.59 -1.36 -2.74
N THR A 98 2.82 -0.38 -2.28
CA THR A 98 3.04 1.02 -2.69
C THR A 98 4.36 1.59 -2.20
N SER A 99 4.96 1.02 -1.14
CA SER A 99 6.31 1.36 -0.70
C SER A 99 7.34 1.00 -1.76
N GLU A 100 7.27 -0.21 -2.32
CA GLU A 100 8.14 -0.66 -3.42
C GLU A 100 7.95 0.21 -4.68
N VAL A 101 6.71 0.59 -4.99
CA VAL A 101 6.40 1.48 -6.14
C VAL A 101 7.13 2.82 -6.05
N VAL A 102 7.30 3.37 -4.85
CA VAL A 102 8.04 4.63 -4.62
C VAL A 102 9.52 4.42 -4.28
N GLY A 103 10.05 3.21 -4.43
CA GLY A 103 11.45 2.89 -4.19
C GLY A 103 11.84 2.71 -2.72
N SER A 104 10.89 2.39 -1.86
CA SER A 104 11.10 2.12 -0.44
C SER A 104 10.83 0.64 -0.13
N VAL A 105 11.47 0.11 0.92
CA VAL A 105 11.24 -1.26 1.38
C VAL A 105 9.76 -1.50 1.71
N ILE A 106 9.26 -2.67 1.39
CA ILE A 106 7.86 -3.09 1.62
C ILE A 106 7.40 -2.74 3.04
N GLY A 107 6.21 -2.12 3.15
CA GLY A 107 5.58 -1.75 4.42
C GLY A 107 6.13 -0.50 5.12
N THR A 108 7.23 0.13 4.62
CA THR A 108 7.89 1.25 5.32
C THR A 108 7.40 2.64 4.90
N ASN A 109 6.92 2.80 3.67
CA ASN A 109 6.51 4.09 3.11
C ASN A 109 5.23 3.95 2.25
N SER A 110 4.15 3.49 2.87
CA SER A 110 2.88 3.31 2.17
C SER A 110 2.34 4.65 1.67
N ASN A 111 2.00 4.71 0.38
CA ASN A 111 1.48 5.90 -0.27
C ASN A 111 0.03 5.65 -0.72
N PHE A 112 -0.90 6.42 -0.13
CA PHE A 112 -2.34 6.23 -0.34
C PHE A 112 -2.79 6.78 -1.70
N GLU A 113 -2.25 7.90 -2.14
CA GLU A 113 -2.57 8.53 -3.43
C GLU A 113 -2.10 7.65 -4.59
N ILE A 114 -0.87 7.15 -4.54
CA ILE A 114 -0.34 6.18 -5.52
C ILE A 114 -1.18 4.90 -5.56
N ALA A 115 -1.64 4.41 -4.41
CA ALA A 115 -2.56 3.27 -4.36
C ALA A 115 -3.87 3.57 -5.08
N GLY A 116 -4.38 4.80 -4.98
CA GLY A 116 -5.57 5.27 -5.70
C GLY A 116 -5.41 5.20 -7.21
N GLU A 117 -4.29 5.67 -7.74
CA GLU A 117 -3.99 5.62 -9.17
C GLU A 117 -3.82 4.17 -9.69
N ILE A 118 -3.13 3.33 -8.92
CA ILE A 118 -3.01 1.90 -9.23
C ILE A 118 -4.40 1.25 -9.22
N PHE A 119 -5.20 1.44 -8.17
CA PHE A 119 -6.53 0.89 -8.08
C PHE A 119 -7.41 1.32 -9.24
N LYS A 120 -7.45 2.61 -9.54
CA LYS A 120 -8.21 3.16 -10.65
C LYS A 120 -7.84 2.52 -11.99
N ALA A 121 -6.55 2.42 -12.30
CA ALA A 121 -6.07 1.80 -13.53
C ALA A 121 -6.51 0.32 -13.65
N LEU A 122 -6.38 -0.44 -12.56
CA LEU A 122 -6.78 -1.84 -12.50
C LEU A 122 -8.30 -2.00 -12.66
N TYR A 123 -9.07 -1.23 -11.89
CA TYR A 123 -10.54 -1.36 -11.84
C TYR A 123 -11.20 -0.89 -13.13
N ASP A 124 -10.77 0.26 -13.69
CA ASP A 124 -11.30 0.77 -14.96
C ASP A 124 -11.11 -0.26 -16.07
N TYR A 125 -9.92 -0.86 -16.17
CA TYR A 125 -9.63 -1.85 -17.20
C TYR A 125 -10.39 -3.17 -16.98
N THR A 126 -10.32 -3.76 -15.78
CA THR A 126 -10.98 -5.04 -15.50
C THR A 126 -12.50 -4.95 -15.63
N LYS A 127 -13.10 -3.86 -15.13
CA LYS A 127 -14.53 -3.59 -15.26
C LYS A 127 -14.95 -3.48 -16.73
N SER A 128 -14.14 -2.84 -17.58
CA SER A 128 -14.41 -2.73 -19.03
C SER A 128 -14.39 -4.08 -19.77
N LYS A 129 -13.78 -5.10 -19.18
CA LYS A 129 -13.67 -6.47 -19.70
C LYS A 129 -14.61 -7.47 -19.04
N GLY A 130 -15.41 -7.04 -18.06
CA GLY A 130 -16.24 -7.93 -17.25
C GLY A 130 -15.44 -8.89 -16.37
N VAL A 131 -14.16 -8.58 -16.10
CA VAL A 131 -13.26 -9.35 -15.24
C VAL A 131 -13.35 -8.83 -13.81
N PHE A 132 -13.48 -9.72 -12.84
CA PHE A 132 -13.52 -9.36 -11.42
C PHE A 132 -12.13 -9.06 -10.88
N LEU A 133 -12.04 -8.01 -10.09
CA LEU A 133 -10.81 -7.61 -9.39
C LEU A 133 -10.87 -8.10 -7.95
N ALA A 134 -9.81 -8.80 -7.50
CA ALA A 134 -9.61 -9.24 -6.13
C ALA A 134 -8.28 -8.65 -5.61
N VAL A 135 -8.32 -7.92 -4.50
CA VAL A 135 -7.16 -7.20 -3.95
C VAL A 135 -6.73 -7.83 -2.64
N GLN A 136 -5.47 -8.26 -2.59
CA GLN A 136 -4.89 -8.86 -1.41
C GLN A 136 -4.58 -7.81 -0.34
N CYS A 137 -4.95 -8.08 0.90
CA CYS A 137 -4.53 -7.34 2.09
C CYS A 137 -3.09 -7.70 2.49
N CYS A 138 -2.52 -6.91 3.41
CA CYS A 138 -1.23 -7.24 4.04
C CYS A 138 -1.38 -8.36 5.10
N GLU A 139 -0.25 -8.77 5.68
CA GLU A 139 -0.18 -9.80 6.73
C GLU A 139 -0.96 -9.46 8.00
N HIS A 140 -1.16 -8.17 8.31
CA HIS A 140 -1.97 -7.74 9.46
C HIS A 140 -3.45 -8.16 9.35
N LEU A 141 -3.93 -8.43 8.14
CA LEU A 141 -5.23 -9.05 7.88
C LEU A 141 -5.06 -10.44 7.24
N ASN A 142 -4.03 -11.18 7.62
CA ASN A 142 -3.75 -12.55 7.19
C ASN A 142 -3.78 -12.73 5.66
N ARG A 143 -3.46 -11.70 4.89
CA ARG A 143 -3.55 -11.65 3.43
C ARG A 143 -4.94 -11.96 2.87
N ALA A 144 -5.98 -11.62 3.63
CA ALA A 144 -7.37 -11.68 3.18
C ALA A 144 -7.59 -10.90 1.88
N ILE A 145 -8.66 -11.21 1.19
CA ILE A 145 -8.99 -10.67 -0.14
C ILE A 145 -10.17 -9.72 -0.07
N VAL A 146 -10.02 -8.53 -0.61
CA VAL A 146 -11.13 -7.60 -0.87
C VAL A 146 -11.61 -7.78 -2.31
N THR A 147 -12.90 -8.04 -2.49
CA THR A 147 -13.52 -8.15 -3.82
C THR A 147 -14.99 -7.72 -3.77
N GLU A 148 -15.68 -7.72 -4.90
CA GLU A 148 -17.13 -7.56 -4.95
C GLU A 148 -17.84 -8.88 -4.65
N GLN A 149 -18.96 -8.85 -3.92
CA GLN A 149 -19.73 -10.06 -3.57
C GLN A 149 -20.06 -10.93 -4.79
N LYS A 150 -20.34 -10.33 -5.95
CA LYS A 150 -20.65 -11.03 -7.19
C LYS A 150 -19.48 -11.84 -7.78
N ALA A 151 -18.23 -11.53 -7.38
CA ALA A 151 -17.05 -12.29 -7.80
C ALA A 151 -16.93 -13.64 -7.06
N ALA A 152 -17.55 -13.74 -5.88
CA ALA A 152 -17.51 -14.93 -5.04
C ALA A 152 -18.86 -15.14 -4.30
N PRO A 153 -19.96 -15.41 -5.03
CA PRO A 153 -21.32 -15.36 -4.48
C PRO A 153 -21.58 -16.45 -3.42
N PHE A 154 -20.78 -17.50 -3.38
CA PHE A 154 -20.93 -18.62 -2.44
C PHE A 154 -19.86 -18.66 -1.37
N SER A 155 -18.97 -17.66 -1.33
CA SER A 155 -17.90 -17.59 -0.33
C SER A 155 -18.39 -16.92 0.94
N GLU A 156 -17.93 -17.43 2.07
CA GLU A 156 -18.17 -16.82 3.38
C GLU A 156 -17.29 -15.57 3.54
N SER A 157 -17.90 -14.46 3.94
CA SER A 157 -17.20 -13.20 4.19
C SER A 157 -16.77 -13.10 5.65
N VAL A 158 -15.62 -12.46 5.87
CA VAL A 158 -15.14 -12.12 7.20
C VAL A 158 -15.45 -10.65 7.52
N ASN A 159 -15.73 -10.38 8.79
CA ASN A 159 -16.08 -9.03 9.25
C ASN A 159 -14.82 -8.23 9.59
N VAL A 160 -14.30 -7.51 8.58
CA VAL A 160 -13.20 -6.57 8.75
C VAL A 160 -13.28 -5.46 7.69
N VAL A 161 -12.87 -4.25 8.05
CA VAL A 161 -12.75 -3.11 7.13
C VAL A 161 -11.27 -2.76 6.98
N PRO A 162 -10.65 -2.99 5.82
CA PRO A 162 -9.25 -2.68 5.59
C PRO A 162 -8.94 -1.20 5.81
N GLN A 163 -7.77 -0.95 6.45
CA GLN A 163 -7.23 0.38 6.67
C GLN A 163 -5.82 0.47 6.07
N PRO A 164 -5.30 1.68 5.78
CA PRO A 164 -3.97 1.83 5.16
C PRO A 164 -2.84 1.14 5.92
N LYS A 165 -2.93 1.07 7.26
CA LYS A 165 -1.96 0.39 8.12
C LYS A 165 -2.36 -1.02 8.56
N ALA A 166 -3.57 -1.47 8.21
CA ALA A 166 -4.07 -2.81 8.51
C ALA A 166 -4.91 -3.30 7.33
N GLY A 167 -4.29 -3.94 6.36
CA GLY A 167 -4.83 -4.35 5.06
C GLY A 167 -4.06 -3.72 3.89
N GLY A 168 -3.56 -2.49 4.07
CA GLY A 168 -2.78 -1.77 3.08
C GLY A 168 -3.61 -0.78 2.25
N SER A 169 -2.92 0.18 1.64
CA SER A 169 -3.56 1.30 0.92
C SER A 169 -4.38 0.83 -0.28
N LEU A 170 -3.90 -0.14 -1.07
CA LEU A 170 -4.65 -0.65 -2.24
C LEU A 170 -5.94 -1.35 -1.81
N ALA A 171 -5.89 -2.23 -0.80
CA ALA A 171 -7.06 -2.93 -0.27
C ALA A 171 -8.09 -1.95 0.33
N THR A 172 -7.61 -0.87 0.96
CA THR A 172 -8.47 0.19 1.49
C THR A 172 -9.22 0.93 0.36
N HIS A 173 -8.52 1.26 -0.74
CA HIS A 173 -9.16 1.85 -1.93
C HIS A 173 -10.18 0.89 -2.54
N ALA A 174 -9.83 -0.38 -2.70
CA ALA A 174 -10.73 -1.40 -3.24
C ALA A 174 -12.02 -1.50 -2.41
N TYR A 175 -11.90 -1.64 -1.09
CA TYR A 175 -13.06 -1.75 -0.20
C TYR A 175 -13.99 -0.53 -0.26
N ARG A 176 -13.42 0.68 -0.41
CA ARG A 176 -14.20 1.93 -0.48
C ARG A 176 -14.84 2.20 -1.84
N SER A 177 -14.34 1.55 -2.90
CA SER A 177 -14.72 1.86 -4.29
C SER A 177 -15.54 0.78 -4.97
N PHE A 178 -15.50 -0.46 -4.49
CA PHE A 178 -16.32 -1.55 -5.03
C PHE A 178 -17.80 -1.36 -4.73
N ASP A 179 -18.64 -1.83 -5.68
CA ASP A 179 -20.09 -1.90 -5.52
C ASP A 179 -20.44 -3.04 -4.58
N ASN A 180 -20.68 -3.09 -3.40
CA ASN A 180 -20.89 -4.21 -2.48
C ASN A 180 -19.59 -4.98 -2.17
N PRO A 181 -18.61 -4.33 -1.50
CA PRO A 181 -17.35 -4.93 -1.13
C PRO A 181 -17.51 -6.01 -0.05
N VAL A 182 -16.77 -7.09 -0.19
CA VAL A 182 -16.63 -8.14 0.82
C VAL A 182 -15.16 -8.44 1.05
N VAL A 183 -14.86 -8.95 2.25
CA VAL A 183 -13.54 -9.48 2.58
C VAL A 183 -13.65 -10.99 2.76
N LEU A 184 -12.78 -11.73 2.09
CA LEU A 184 -12.71 -13.18 2.11
C LEU A 184 -11.37 -13.64 2.67
N GLU A 185 -11.33 -14.79 3.34
CA GLU A 185 -10.04 -15.35 3.78
C GLU A 185 -9.17 -15.74 2.58
N GLU A 186 -9.75 -16.32 1.54
CA GLU A 186 -9.06 -16.73 0.32
C GLU A 186 -9.95 -16.59 -0.92
N ILE A 187 -9.33 -16.63 -2.10
CA ILE A 187 -10.01 -16.73 -3.38
C ILE A 187 -9.27 -17.70 -4.30
N LYS A 188 -9.95 -18.19 -5.34
CA LYS A 188 -9.35 -19.00 -6.41
C LYS A 188 -9.40 -18.20 -7.73
N ALA A 189 -8.39 -17.34 -7.92
CA ALA A 189 -8.31 -16.45 -9.07
C ALA A 189 -7.76 -17.17 -10.32
N ASP A 190 -8.19 -16.70 -11.50
CA ASP A 190 -7.79 -17.24 -12.82
C ASP A 190 -6.41 -16.71 -13.25
N ALA A 191 -6.05 -15.52 -12.81
CA ALA A 191 -4.75 -14.91 -13.03
C ALA A 191 -4.36 -14.01 -11.86
N GLY A 192 -3.11 -13.57 -11.83
CA GLY A 192 -2.63 -12.66 -10.77
C GLY A 192 -1.52 -11.76 -11.22
N LEU A 193 -1.47 -10.57 -10.63
CA LEU A 193 -0.44 -9.55 -10.79
C LEU A 193 0.11 -9.18 -9.42
N ASP A 194 1.38 -9.37 -9.21
CA ASP A 194 2.09 -9.01 -7.99
C ASP A 194 2.99 -7.80 -8.25
N ILE A 195 2.70 -6.70 -7.60
CA ILE A 195 3.41 -5.42 -7.73
C ILE A 195 4.26 -5.23 -6.45
N GLY A 196 5.55 -5.49 -6.54
CA GLY A 196 6.48 -5.34 -5.41
C GLY A 196 6.63 -6.59 -4.54
N LEU A 197 6.54 -7.78 -5.14
CA LEU A 197 6.89 -9.08 -4.53
C LEU A 197 6.14 -9.39 -3.23
N THR A 198 4.83 -9.17 -3.24
CA THR A 198 3.96 -9.38 -2.06
C THR A 198 3.54 -10.83 -1.87
N LEU A 199 3.75 -11.70 -2.86
CA LEU A 199 3.36 -13.11 -2.92
C LEU A 199 1.83 -13.30 -2.96
N ILE A 200 1.31 -13.67 -4.14
CA ILE A 200 -0.12 -13.89 -4.39
C ILE A 200 -0.48 -15.34 -4.73
N GLY A 201 0.52 -16.21 -4.79
CA GLY A 201 0.36 -17.58 -5.32
C GLY A 201 -0.70 -18.43 -4.60
N MET A 202 -0.94 -18.20 -3.29
CA MET A 202 -1.95 -18.89 -2.50
C MET A 202 -3.38 -18.64 -3.00
N HIS A 203 -3.61 -17.52 -3.68
CA HIS A 203 -4.93 -17.12 -4.16
C HIS A 203 -5.22 -17.54 -5.61
N LEU A 204 -4.26 -18.19 -6.28
CA LEU A 204 -4.44 -18.67 -7.65
C LEU A 204 -5.05 -20.07 -7.69
N LYS A 205 -5.87 -20.34 -8.72
CA LYS A 205 -6.27 -21.69 -9.05
C LYS A 205 -5.04 -22.55 -9.37
N LYS A 206 -5.07 -23.82 -9.06
CA LYS A 206 -4.07 -24.77 -9.54
C LYS A 206 -4.41 -25.16 -10.99
N VAL A 207 -3.46 -25.12 -11.91
CA VAL A 207 -2.01 -24.91 -11.75
C VAL A 207 -1.65 -23.50 -12.15
N ALA A 208 -0.96 -22.77 -11.28
CA ALA A 208 -0.40 -21.46 -11.61
C ALA A 208 0.80 -21.61 -12.55
N VAL A 209 0.85 -20.78 -13.59
CA VAL A 209 1.91 -20.76 -14.61
C VAL A 209 2.44 -19.32 -14.70
N PRO A 210 3.75 -19.08 -14.55
CA PRO A 210 4.31 -17.75 -14.62
C PRO A 210 4.15 -17.15 -16.01
N LEU A 211 3.80 -15.87 -16.08
CA LEU A 211 3.79 -15.07 -17.30
C LEU A 211 4.92 -14.05 -17.26
N ARG A 212 5.60 -13.90 -18.39
CA ARG A 212 6.59 -12.84 -18.60
C ARG A 212 5.92 -11.67 -19.30
N LEU A 213 5.73 -10.57 -18.55
CA LEU A 213 5.21 -9.33 -19.11
C LEU A 213 6.36 -8.47 -19.63
N GLU A 214 6.12 -7.75 -20.72
CA GLU A 214 7.00 -6.68 -21.17
C GLU A 214 6.94 -5.50 -20.20
N ASN A 215 5.71 -5.20 -19.72
CA ASN A 215 5.45 -4.20 -18.71
C ASN A 215 5.68 -4.79 -17.30
N ASN A 216 6.93 -5.07 -16.96
CA ASN A 216 7.35 -5.78 -15.75
C ASN A 216 7.80 -4.85 -14.61
N LYS A 217 7.46 -3.56 -14.69
CA LYS A 217 7.78 -2.56 -13.67
C LYS A 217 6.66 -1.52 -13.57
N ILE A 218 6.29 -1.15 -12.32
CA ILE A 218 5.37 -0.05 -12.01
C ILE A 218 6.07 0.85 -10.98
N GLY A 219 6.39 2.09 -11.38
CA GLY A 219 7.32 2.91 -10.61
C GLY A 219 8.65 2.20 -10.45
N GLU A 220 9.09 2.00 -9.20
CA GLU A 220 10.30 1.24 -8.88
C GLU A 220 10.00 -0.24 -8.58
N ALA A 221 8.74 -0.62 -8.37
CA ALA A 221 8.36 -1.98 -8.02
C ALA A 221 8.48 -2.96 -9.20
N PRO A 222 9.12 -4.12 -9.03
CA PRO A 222 9.05 -5.20 -9.99
C PRO A 222 7.64 -5.78 -10.05
N VAL A 223 7.24 -6.23 -11.24
CA VAL A 223 5.94 -6.86 -11.48
C VAL A 223 6.12 -8.31 -11.86
N VAL A 224 5.43 -9.19 -11.14
CA VAL A 224 5.37 -10.62 -11.43
C VAL A 224 3.93 -10.99 -11.78
N ALA A 225 3.74 -11.80 -12.83
CA ALA A 225 2.42 -12.19 -13.29
C ALA A 225 2.30 -13.71 -13.44
N ALA A 226 1.09 -14.19 -13.22
CA ALA A 226 0.75 -15.59 -13.42
C ALA A 226 -0.62 -15.72 -14.07
N ARG A 227 -0.76 -16.74 -14.93
CA ARG A 227 -2.05 -17.30 -15.36
C ARG A 227 -2.27 -18.65 -14.71
N THR A 228 -3.46 -19.19 -14.84
CA THR A 228 -3.73 -20.56 -14.43
C THR A 228 -4.12 -21.41 -15.63
N ARG A 229 -3.98 -22.71 -15.51
CA ARG A 229 -4.48 -23.70 -16.45
C ARG A 229 -5.11 -24.87 -15.70
N PRO A 230 -6.03 -25.61 -16.32
CA PRO A 230 -6.56 -26.84 -15.74
C PRO A 230 -5.46 -27.87 -15.44
N LYS A 231 -5.70 -28.68 -14.43
CA LYS A 231 -4.81 -29.78 -14.08
C LYS A 231 -4.91 -30.89 -15.12
N PHE A 232 -3.79 -31.49 -15.46
CA PHE A 232 -3.78 -32.77 -16.11
C PHE A 232 -4.03 -33.88 -15.07
N ILE A 233 -5.16 -34.56 -15.14
CA ILE A 233 -5.51 -35.65 -14.23
C ILE A 233 -5.76 -36.89 -15.06
N GLY A 234 -5.09 -37.96 -14.71
CA GLY A 234 -5.21 -39.27 -15.40
C GLY A 234 -3.83 -39.88 -15.63
N GLY A 235 -3.80 -40.94 -16.39
CA GLY A 235 -2.61 -41.67 -16.77
C GLY A 235 -2.50 -41.85 -18.28
N GLU A 236 -1.79 -42.86 -18.70
CA GLU A 236 -1.46 -43.17 -20.09
C GLU A 236 -2.69 -43.24 -21.05
N ARG A 237 -3.87 -43.59 -20.51
CA ARG A 237 -5.12 -43.66 -21.29
C ARG A 237 -5.94 -42.36 -21.31
N ALA A 238 -5.45 -41.29 -20.62
CA ALA A 238 -6.18 -40.03 -20.55
C ALA A 238 -6.04 -39.23 -21.84
N VAL A 239 -7.16 -38.65 -22.28
CA VAL A 239 -7.22 -37.71 -23.39
C VAL A 239 -7.48 -36.33 -22.84
N TYR A 240 -6.78 -35.30 -23.31
CA TYR A 240 -6.86 -33.93 -22.82
C TYR A 240 -7.47 -33.02 -23.89
N ASN A 241 -8.22 -32.00 -23.41
CA ASN A 241 -8.73 -30.96 -24.28
C ASN A 241 -7.68 -29.79 -24.34
N GLU A 242 -7.09 -29.57 -25.50
CA GLU A 242 -6.06 -28.55 -25.73
C GLU A 242 -6.65 -27.15 -25.81
N GLU A 243 -7.93 -26.97 -26.09
CA GLU A 243 -8.57 -25.67 -26.22
C GLU A 243 -8.66 -24.87 -24.91
N ILE A 244 -8.54 -25.57 -23.77
CA ILE A 244 -8.62 -24.96 -22.42
C ILE A 244 -7.25 -24.78 -21.74
N LEU A 245 -6.15 -24.91 -22.46
CA LEU A 245 -4.77 -24.78 -21.95
C LEU A 245 -4.21 -23.35 -22.03
#